data_85a1273e66cb98735086cd7c7cf123d6
#
_entry.id   85a1273e66cb98735086cd7c7cf123d6
#
_cell.length_a   1.000
_cell.length_b   1.000
_cell.length_c   1.000
_cell.angle_alpha   90.00
_cell.angle_beta   90.00
_cell.angle_gamma   90.00
#
_symmetry.space_group_name_H-M   'P 1'
#
loop_
_entity.id
_entity.type
_entity.pdbx_description
1 polymer ?
#
loop_
_entity_poly.entity_id
_entity_poly.type
_entity_poly.pdbx_seq_one_letter_code
_entity_poly.pdbx_strand_id
1 'polypeptide(L)'
;GDKSSRQLAAKVARFMTKRGPWGSTAEGPSMADSYEHARWQGHFHWFATGVVGLADYATTTNDVQLLRYLKSYYEYSRQFGIVRIGFFPAVVTPLAQRRSASQKIYGGTGQNDEGCALVDMLDIALMLSEAGVGDYWDDIDSMVRNHLVEHQMLDRKRLKHIVSHSPKSEMRPEINNTENVIERNIGAFASCAEPTKMYAWWTMCCNANMMLAIHKAWDATVRFDNGLAQVNLLLNRVSPWVDIDSHLPYEGKVVLRNKQAERMSVRIPLWVDRTALRCEVNGRKVPIRWLGRQLQVEDLQPGDTVTITFPMVETIEKHTERTYNTTFTCRFKGNTLIDISPRPKEFSLKRISSDDGKFTELNKEMGYPLYQRDHLKANQAPTKEVTRYVHHH
;
A
#
# COMPACT_ATOMS: atom_id res chain seq x y z
N GLY A 1 -8.14 -12.41 -26.11
CA GLY A 1 -7.74 -11.02 -26.24
C GLY A 1 -7.29 -10.69 -27.65
N ASP A 2 -7.32 -9.42 -28.01
CA ASP A 2 -6.94 -8.96 -29.35
C ASP A 2 -5.48 -9.27 -29.69
N LYS A 3 -5.24 -9.81 -30.90
CA LYS A 3 -3.91 -10.22 -31.37
C LYS A 3 -2.97 -9.02 -31.57
N SER A 4 -3.50 -7.89 -32.03
CA SER A 4 -2.69 -6.67 -32.26
C SER A 4 -2.21 -6.07 -30.96
N SER A 5 -3.06 -6.01 -29.93
CA SER A 5 -2.72 -5.56 -28.59
C SER A 5 -1.64 -6.44 -27.93
N ARG A 6 -1.72 -7.76 -28.09
CA ARG A 6 -0.67 -8.69 -27.61
C ARG A 6 0.68 -8.45 -28.29
N GLN A 7 0.65 -8.25 -29.61
CA GLN A 7 1.87 -7.97 -30.36
C GLN A 7 2.51 -6.63 -29.95
N LEU A 8 1.69 -5.60 -29.72
CA LEU A 8 2.16 -4.32 -29.22
C LEU A 8 2.75 -4.46 -27.80
N ALA A 9 2.03 -5.11 -26.88
CA ALA A 9 2.52 -5.36 -25.54
C ALA A 9 3.87 -6.09 -25.53
N ALA A 10 4.02 -7.12 -26.37
CA ALA A 10 5.30 -7.82 -26.51
C ALA A 10 6.45 -6.93 -27.05
N LYS A 11 6.15 -5.99 -27.95
CA LYS A 11 7.15 -5.02 -28.45
C LYS A 11 7.52 -4.03 -27.35
N VAL A 12 6.54 -3.52 -26.62
CA VAL A 12 6.76 -2.59 -25.50
C VAL A 12 7.56 -3.27 -24.40
N ALA A 13 7.20 -4.48 -23.98
CA ALA A 13 7.94 -5.23 -22.97
C ALA A 13 9.41 -5.42 -23.36
N ARG A 14 9.68 -5.85 -24.60
CA ARG A 14 11.07 -5.96 -25.12
C ARG A 14 11.81 -4.63 -25.19
N PHE A 15 11.10 -3.54 -25.46
CA PHE A 15 11.70 -2.20 -25.46
C PHE A 15 12.06 -1.76 -24.04
N MET A 16 11.14 -1.96 -23.09
CA MET A 16 11.32 -1.56 -21.70
C MET A 16 12.44 -2.32 -20.98
N THR A 17 12.73 -3.55 -21.38
CA THR A 17 13.83 -4.35 -20.80
C THR A 17 15.18 -4.07 -21.42
N LYS A 18 15.29 -3.23 -22.47
CA LYS A 18 16.58 -2.82 -23.04
C LYS A 18 17.32 -1.86 -22.12
N ARG A 19 18.63 -2.01 -22.05
CA ARG A 19 19.51 -1.05 -21.35
C ARG A 19 19.42 0.33 -22.01
N GLY A 20 19.20 1.37 -21.21
CA GLY A 20 19.30 2.77 -21.63
C GLY A 20 18.14 3.37 -22.44
N PRO A 21 16.95 2.77 -22.61
CA PRO A 21 15.90 3.38 -23.44
C PRO A 21 15.25 4.62 -22.82
N TRP A 22 15.39 4.80 -21.54
CA TRP A 22 14.73 5.85 -20.75
C TRP A 22 15.64 7.06 -20.55
N GLY A 23 16.44 7.35 -21.51
CA GLY A 23 17.37 8.44 -21.69
C GLY A 23 17.56 9.42 -20.55
N SER A 24 18.63 10.16 -20.56
CA SER A 24 18.87 11.25 -19.63
C SER A 24 17.77 12.30 -19.72
N THR A 25 16.73 12.15 -18.91
CA THR A 25 15.84 13.26 -18.62
C THR A 25 16.51 14.12 -17.55
N ALA A 26 16.01 15.34 -17.34
CA ALA A 26 16.45 16.21 -16.24
C ALA A 26 16.32 15.53 -14.86
N GLU A 27 15.69 14.38 -14.79
CA GLU A 27 15.40 13.58 -13.58
C GLU A 27 16.41 12.45 -13.33
N GLY A 28 17.38 12.20 -14.22
CA GLY A 28 18.45 11.25 -13.99
C GLY A 28 18.60 10.14 -15.04
N PRO A 29 19.62 9.30 -14.91
CA PRO A 29 19.94 8.26 -15.87
C PRO A 29 18.96 7.09 -15.82
N SER A 30 18.92 6.40 -16.90
CA SER A 30 18.05 5.33 -17.34
C SER A 30 17.71 4.24 -16.33
N MET A 31 16.58 3.61 -16.62
CA MET A 31 15.82 2.69 -15.81
C MET A 31 16.56 1.48 -15.25
N ALA A 32 17.38 0.84 -16.00
CA ALA A 32 18.07 -0.35 -15.55
C ALA A 32 19.54 -0.30 -15.96
N ASP A 33 20.45 -0.32 -14.99
CA ASP A 33 21.87 -0.47 -15.27
C ASP A 33 22.15 -1.79 -15.93
N SER A 34 21.41 -2.81 -15.58
CA SER A 34 21.40 -4.08 -16.25
C SER A 34 20.08 -4.81 -16.00
N TYR A 35 19.70 -5.65 -16.94
CA TYR A 35 18.60 -6.59 -16.82
C TYR A 35 18.73 -7.49 -15.58
N GLU A 36 19.94 -7.83 -15.19
CA GLU A 36 20.23 -8.73 -14.06
C GLU A 36 20.05 -8.07 -12.70
N HIS A 37 20.29 -6.74 -12.61
CA HIS A 37 20.29 -6.04 -11.33
C HIS A 37 19.09 -5.14 -11.11
N ALA A 38 18.31 -4.87 -12.14
CA ALA A 38 17.10 -4.05 -12.10
C ALA A 38 17.26 -2.71 -11.36
N ARG A 39 18.47 -2.14 -11.38
CA ARG A 39 18.78 -0.87 -10.72
C ARG A 39 18.23 0.29 -11.54
N TRP A 40 17.64 1.25 -10.84
CA TRP A 40 17.08 2.44 -11.45
C TRP A 40 17.21 3.64 -10.51
N GLN A 41 16.99 4.84 -11.05
CA GLN A 41 16.91 6.08 -10.31
C GLN A 41 16.01 7.06 -11.06
N GLY A 42 15.50 8.09 -10.38
CA GLY A 42 14.58 9.07 -10.91
C GLY A 42 13.26 9.10 -10.15
N HIS A 43 12.20 9.52 -10.81
CA HIS A 43 10.88 9.61 -10.24
C HIS A 43 10.27 8.22 -10.00
N PHE A 44 9.95 7.89 -8.75
CA PHE A 44 9.58 6.54 -8.34
C PHE A 44 8.37 6.00 -9.12
N HIS A 45 7.27 6.74 -9.08
CA HIS A 45 6.04 6.33 -9.74
C HIS A 45 6.22 6.15 -11.26
N TRP A 46 6.97 7.02 -11.93
CA TRP A 46 7.21 6.89 -13.39
C TRP A 46 7.83 5.57 -13.77
N PHE A 47 8.81 5.13 -13.00
CA PHE A 47 9.45 3.84 -13.25
C PHE A 47 8.57 2.68 -12.83
N ALA A 48 7.99 2.77 -11.64
CA ALA A 48 7.19 1.71 -11.06
C ALA A 48 5.93 1.41 -11.87
N THR A 49 5.21 2.43 -12.36
CA THR A 49 4.00 2.22 -13.19
C THR A 49 4.33 1.53 -14.52
N GLY A 50 5.50 1.81 -15.13
CA GLY A 50 5.98 1.06 -16.29
C GLY A 50 6.25 -0.41 -15.95
N VAL A 51 6.79 -0.67 -14.77
CA VAL A 51 7.07 -2.02 -14.28
C VAL A 51 5.78 -2.76 -13.93
N VAL A 52 4.74 -2.09 -13.45
CA VAL A 52 3.39 -2.69 -13.30
C VAL A 52 2.89 -3.22 -14.64
N GLY A 53 3.01 -2.44 -15.73
CA GLY A 53 2.66 -2.90 -17.08
C GLY A 53 3.49 -4.11 -17.56
N LEU A 54 4.78 -4.16 -17.20
CA LEU A 54 5.61 -5.35 -17.47
C LEU A 54 5.16 -6.56 -16.65
N ALA A 55 4.72 -6.37 -15.40
CA ALA A 55 4.24 -7.43 -14.54
C ALA A 55 2.92 -8.02 -15.07
N ASP A 56 2.00 -7.17 -15.53
CA ASP A 56 0.77 -7.61 -16.21
C ASP A 56 1.09 -8.46 -17.46
N TYR A 57 2.06 -8.01 -18.25
CA TYR A 57 2.49 -8.78 -19.42
C TYR A 57 3.11 -10.11 -19.02
N ALA A 58 4.02 -10.13 -18.06
CA ALA A 58 4.74 -11.32 -17.61
C ALA A 58 3.80 -12.38 -17.00
N THR A 59 2.84 -11.96 -16.18
CA THR A 59 1.84 -12.86 -15.59
C THR A 59 0.88 -13.41 -16.65
N THR A 60 0.42 -12.56 -17.57
CA THR A 60 -0.49 -12.98 -18.67
C THR A 60 0.18 -13.95 -19.65
N THR A 61 1.48 -13.81 -19.88
CA THR A 61 2.25 -14.65 -20.80
C THR A 61 2.97 -15.80 -20.12
N ASN A 62 2.94 -15.86 -18.81
CA ASN A 62 3.71 -16.78 -17.97
C ASN A 62 5.23 -16.72 -18.26
N ASP A 63 5.74 -15.49 -18.49
CA ASP A 63 7.17 -15.25 -18.75
C ASP A 63 7.96 -15.28 -17.44
N VAL A 64 8.43 -16.48 -17.08
CA VAL A 64 9.18 -16.73 -15.82
C VAL A 64 10.47 -15.91 -15.74
N GLN A 65 11.12 -15.65 -16.85
CA GLN A 65 12.36 -14.87 -16.86
C GLN A 65 12.09 -13.40 -16.56
N LEU A 66 11.03 -12.86 -17.15
CA LEU A 66 10.60 -11.50 -16.84
C LEU A 66 10.07 -11.37 -15.40
N LEU A 67 9.34 -12.37 -14.89
CA LEU A 67 8.92 -12.40 -13.49
C LEU A 67 10.11 -12.39 -12.51
N ARG A 68 11.20 -13.09 -12.81
CA ARG A 68 12.43 -13.03 -12.01
C ARG A 68 13.08 -11.64 -12.03
N TYR A 69 13.12 -11.00 -13.20
CA TYR A 69 13.57 -9.62 -13.31
C TYR A 69 12.72 -8.66 -12.47
N LEU A 70 11.39 -8.80 -12.54
CA LEU A 70 10.45 -8.00 -11.76
C LEU A 70 10.63 -8.20 -10.25
N LYS A 71 10.94 -9.42 -9.82
CA LYS A 71 11.32 -9.69 -8.44
C LYS A 71 12.59 -8.91 -8.05
N SER A 72 13.62 -8.93 -8.89
CA SER A 72 14.85 -8.17 -8.64
C SER A 72 14.58 -6.67 -8.58
N TYR A 73 13.68 -6.16 -9.44
CA TYR A 73 13.22 -4.78 -9.40
C TYR A 73 12.51 -4.45 -8.09
N TYR A 74 11.60 -5.30 -7.64
CA TYR A 74 10.86 -5.12 -6.39
C TYR A 74 11.82 -5.09 -5.19
N GLU A 75 12.73 -6.07 -5.11
CA GLU A 75 13.73 -6.16 -4.02
C GLU A 75 14.69 -4.96 -4.01
N TYR A 76 15.05 -4.43 -5.17
CA TYR A 76 15.84 -3.21 -5.24
C TYR A 76 15.04 -1.97 -4.81
N SER A 77 13.81 -1.84 -5.28
CA SER A 77 12.95 -0.69 -5.03
C SER A 77 12.54 -0.58 -3.56
N ARG A 78 12.23 -1.71 -2.92
CA ARG A 78 11.81 -1.74 -1.50
C ARG A 78 12.88 -1.21 -0.54
N GLN A 79 14.15 -1.18 -0.94
CA GLN A 79 15.25 -0.68 -0.11
C GLN A 79 15.23 0.84 0.09
N PHE A 80 14.54 1.57 -0.75
CA PHE A 80 14.45 3.04 -0.68
C PHE A 80 13.33 3.53 0.23
N GLY A 81 12.35 2.68 0.47
CA GLY A 81 11.21 2.97 1.34
C GLY A 81 11.32 2.39 2.74
N ILE A 82 10.25 2.54 3.49
CA ILE A 82 10.00 1.84 4.75
C ILE A 82 8.80 0.93 4.50
N VAL A 83 9.05 -0.25 3.97
CA VAL A 83 8.01 -1.21 3.54
C VAL A 83 7.02 -1.53 4.67
N ARG A 84 7.53 -1.65 5.91
CA ARG A 84 6.71 -1.93 7.10
C ARG A 84 5.62 -0.88 7.37
N ILE A 85 5.74 0.33 6.83
CA ILE A 85 4.68 1.34 6.90
C ILE A 85 4.08 1.64 5.53
N GLY A 86 4.69 1.20 4.43
CA GLY A 86 4.23 1.50 3.07
C GLY A 86 4.71 2.85 2.54
N PHE A 87 5.77 3.43 3.10
CA PHE A 87 6.37 4.66 2.62
C PHE A 87 7.41 4.39 1.53
N PHE A 88 7.30 5.07 0.38
CA PHE A 88 8.29 5.06 -0.71
C PHE A 88 8.56 6.49 -1.17
N PRO A 89 9.83 6.91 -1.30
CA PRO A 89 10.16 8.29 -1.65
C PRO A 89 9.74 8.61 -3.09
N ALA A 90 9.27 9.84 -3.34
CA ALA A 90 8.87 10.25 -4.69
C ALA A 90 10.03 10.19 -5.71
N VAL A 91 11.28 10.37 -5.26
CA VAL A 91 12.46 10.40 -6.13
C VAL A 91 13.60 9.59 -5.53
N VAL A 92 14.18 8.69 -6.34
CA VAL A 92 15.40 7.94 -6.04
C VAL A 92 16.55 8.52 -6.85
N THR A 93 17.48 9.23 -6.19
CA THR A 93 18.64 9.85 -6.84
C THR A 93 19.87 9.78 -5.93
N PRO A 94 21.10 9.97 -6.47
CA PRO A 94 22.29 10.15 -5.63
C PRO A 94 22.13 11.32 -4.64
N LEU A 95 22.65 11.17 -3.43
CA LEU A 95 22.45 12.08 -2.28
C LEU A 95 22.60 13.59 -2.60
N ALA A 96 23.55 13.95 -3.44
CA ALA A 96 23.81 15.35 -3.81
C ALA A 96 22.72 15.97 -4.68
N GLN A 97 21.99 15.16 -5.44
CA GLN A 97 20.94 15.60 -6.37
C GLN A 97 19.53 15.47 -5.77
N ARG A 98 19.34 14.64 -4.76
CA ARG A 98 18.05 14.32 -4.14
C ARG A 98 17.30 15.53 -3.63
N ARG A 99 17.96 16.37 -2.86
CA ARG A 99 17.37 17.60 -2.28
C ARG A 99 16.88 18.56 -3.36
N SER A 100 17.65 18.72 -4.44
CA SER A 100 17.32 19.61 -5.55
C SER A 100 16.15 19.10 -6.39
N ALA A 101 16.10 17.81 -6.72
CA ALA A 101 15.03 17.22 -7.53
C ALA A 101 13.68 17.23 -6.80
N SER A 102 13.66 16.78 -5.54
CA SER A 102 12.44 16.74 -4.75
C SER A 102 11.89 18.14 -4.44
N GLN A 103 12.75 19.13 -4.14
CA GLN A 103 12.33 20.51 -3.97
C GLN A 103 11.75 21.12 -5.25
N LYS A 104 12.29 20.77 -6.42
CA LYS A 104 11.77 21.28 -7.71
C LYS A 104 10.42 20.69 -8.07
N ILE A 105 10.22 19.40 -7.81
CA ILE A 105 9.00 18.68 -8.23
C ILE A 105 7.86 18.92 -7.25
N TYR A 106 8.13 18.90 -5.92
CA TYR A 106 7.08 18.86 -4.91
C TYR A 106 7.08 20.05 -3.94
N GLY A 107 8.03 20.97 -4.06
CA GLY A 107 8.07 22.18 -3.22
C GLY A 107 8.24 21.95 -1.72
N GLY A 108 8.67 20.76 -1.30
CA GLY A 108 8.72 20.34 0.08
C GLY A 108 10.13 20.15 0.64
N THR A 109 10.23 19.58 1.82
CA THR A 109 11.50 19.26 2.50
C THR A 109 12.29 18.14 1.81
N GLY A 110 11.66 17.50 0.80
CA GLY A 110 12.26 16.43 0.05
C GLY A 110 11.99 15.04 0.63
N GLN A 111 11.33 14.90 1.77
CA GLN A 111 10.96 13.61 2.38
C GLN A 111 9.60 13.09 1.94
N ASN A 112 9.04 13.66 0.88
CA ASN A 112 7.72 13.28 0.41
C ASN A 112 7.75 11.96 -0.32
N ASP A 113 6.72 11.16 -0.07
CA ASP A 113 6.30 10.14 -1.02
C ASP A 113 5.28 10.72 -2.01
N GLU A 114 4.98 9.93 -2.99
CA GLU A 114 3.80 10.06 -3.82
C GLU A 114 2.98 8.78 -3.64
N GLY A 115 1.72 8.90 -3.21
CA GLY A 115 0.89 7.74 -2.94
C GLY A 115 0.80 6.75 -4.11
N CYS A 116 0.99 7.23 -5.35
CA CYS A 116 1.11 6.36 -6.51
C CYS A 116 2.29 5.40 -6.42
N ALA A 117 3.44 5.79 -5.84
CA ALA A 117 4.59 4.91 -5.67
C ALA A 117 4.28 3.73 -4.72
N LEU A 118 3.53 4.00 -3.65
CA LEU A 118 3.02 2.95 -2.77
C LEU A 118 2.12 1.98 -3.54
N VAL A 119 1.18 2.51 -4.35
CA VAL A 119 0.25 1.69 -5.14
C VAL A 119 0.97 0.81 -6.13
N ASP A 120 1.94 1.35 -6.87
CA ASP A 120 2.73 0.55 -7.82
C ASP A 120 3.48 -0.59 -7.13
N MET A 121 4.10 -0.32 -5.98
CA MET A 121 4.81 -1.33 -5.20
C MET A 121 3.86 -2.40 -4.65
N LEU A 122 2.66 -2.01 -4.23
CA LEU A 122 1.61 -2.93 -3.82
C LEU A 122 1.17 -3.83 -4.98
N ASP A 123 0.94 -3.25 -6.16
CA ASP A 123 0.54 -3.99 -7.37
C ASP A 123 1.60 -5.01 -7.78
N ILE A 124 2.86 -4.61 -7.82
CA ILE A 124 3.97 -5.52 -8.15
C ILE A 124 4.06 -6.65 -7.12
N ALA A 125 3.93 -6.33 -5.81
CA ALA A 125 3.95 -7.31 -4.74
C ALA A 125 2.80 -8.34 -4.87
N LEU A 126 1.58 -7.88 -5.20
CA LEU A 126 0.42 -8.73 -5.46
C LEU A 126 0.69 -9.69 -6.62
N MET A 127 1.10 -9.16 -7.78
CA MET A 127 1.34 -9.96 -8.97
C MET A 127 2.45 -10.98 -8.77
N LEU A 128 3.55 -10.63 -8.11
CA LEU A 128 4.64 -11.55 -7.81
C LEU A 128 4.22 -12.63 -6.82
N SER A 129 3.42 -12.28 -5.80
CA SER A 129 2.94 -13.23 -4.80
C SER A 129 1.93 -14.20 -5.39
N GLU A 130 0.99 -13.73 -6.23
CA GLU A 130 0.02 -14.56 -6.92
C GLU A 130 0.68 -15.47 -7.97
N ALA A 131 1.73 -15.01 -8.64
CA ALA A 131 2.52 -15.81 -9.58
C ALA A 131 3.45 -16.83 -8.88
N GLY A 132 3.52 -16.82 -7.54
CA GLY A 132 4.39 -17.72 -6.78
C GLY A 132 5.90 -17.44 -6.93
N VAL A 133 6.28 -16.26 -7.41
CA VAL A 133 7.68 -15.88 -7.62
C VAL A 133 8.30 -15.23 -6.37
N GLY A 134 7.46 -14.81 -5.45
CA GLY A 134 7.82 -14.29 -4.13
C GLY A 134 6.70 -14.47 -3.12
N ASP A 135 6.96 -14.23 -1.85
CA ASP A 135 5.95 -14.14 -0.79
C ASP A 135 6.01 -12.75 -0.16
N TYR A 136 5.27 -11.81 -0.76
CA TYR A 136 5.24 -10.40 -0.33
C TYR A 136 3.93 -10.03 0.40
N TRP A 137 3.16 -11.03 0.82
CA TRP A 137 1.87 -10.78 1.48
C TRP A 137 1.97 -9.98 2.78
N ASP A 138 3.09 -10.11 3.54
CA ASP A 138 3.31 -9.26 4.71
C ASP A 138 3.63 -7.81 4.34
N ASP A 139 4.32 -7.58 3.23
CA ASP A 139 4.54 -6.24 2.69
C ASP A 139 3.20 -5.61 2.31
N ILE A 140 2.35 -6.34 1.57
CA ILE A 140 1.01 -5.92 1.15
C ILE A 140 0.14 -5.60 2.39
N ASP A 141 0.09 -6.51 3.37
CA ASP A 141 -0.68 -6.30 4.61
C ASP A 141 -0.22 -5.06 5.37
N SER A 142 1.10 -4.84 5.46
CA SER A 142 1.69 -3.67 6.09
C SER A 142 1.37 -2.37 5.33
N MET A 143 1.48 -2.35 4.01
CA MET A 143 1.14 -1.19 3.18
C MET A 143 -0.33 -0.80 3.34
N VAL A 144 -1.24 -1.79 3.31
CA VAL A 144 -2.69 -1.56 3.42
C VAL A 144 -3.08 -1.07 4.82
N ARG A 145 -2.55 -1.70 5.88
CA ARG A 145 -2.91 -1.35 7.26
C ARG A 145 -2.36 -0.01 7.72
N ASN A 146 -1.29 0.46 7.11
CA ASN A 146 -0.55 1.62 7.56
C ASN A 146 -0.70 2.79 6.58
N HIS A 147 0.28 3.04 5.74
CA HIS A 147 0.38 4.29 4.99
C HIS A 147 -0.78 4.49 4.01
N LEU A 148 -1.24 3.42 3.35
CA LEU A 148 -2.36 3.51 2.40
C LEU A 148 -3.62 4.08 3.06
N VAL A 149 -4.06 3.51 4.19
CA VAL A 149 -5.30 3.99 4.87
C VAL A 149 -5.09 5.30 5.62
N GLU A 150 -3.87 5.61 6.03
CA GLU A 150 -3.55 6.88 6.68
C GLU A 150 -3.60 8.08 5.72
N HIS A 151 -3.42 7.87 4.41
CA HIS A 151 -3.62 8.93 3.40
C HIS A 151 -5.08 9.34 3.22
N GLN A 152 -6.03 8.58 3.78
CA GLN A 152 -7.45 8.89 3.62
C GLN A 152 -7.87 10.03 4.55
N MET A 153 -8.43 11.09 3.98
CA MET A 153 -8.88 12.27 4.69
C MET A 153 -10.26 12.03 5.32
N LEU A 154 -10.30 11.65 6.59
CA LEU A 154 -11.54 11.30 7.32
C LEU A 154 -11.96 12.36 8.34
N ASP A 155 -11.06 13.26 8.76
CA ASP A 155 -11.32 14.27 9.77
C ASP A 155 -11.89 15.55 9.16
N ARG A 156 -13.22 15.67 9.21
CA ARG A 156 -13.95 16.84 8.72
C ARG A 156 -13.56 18.15 9.44
N LYS A 157 -13.27 18.10 10.75
CA LYS A 157 -12.88 19.30 11.52
C LYS A 157 -11.54 19.82 11.03
N ARG A 158 -10.60 18.90 10.79
CA ARG A 158 -9.28 19.22 10.25
C ARG A 158 -9.36 19.79 8.85
N LEU A 159 -10.19 19.19 7.97
CA LEU A 159 -10.40 19.73 6.62
C LEU A 159 -11.01 21.14 6.65
N LYS A 160 -11.98 21.41 7.54
CA LYS A 160 -12.54 22.76 7.74
C LYS A 160 -11.45 23.75 8.19
N HIS A 161 -10.60 23.35 9.10
CA HIS A 161 -9.49 24.19 9.58
C HIS A 161 -8.53 24.51 8.43
N ILE A 162 -8.09 23.51 7.65
CA ILE A 162 -7.22 23.70 6.50
C ILE A 162 -7.84 24.67 5.48
N VAL A 163 -9.12 24.47 5.11
CA VAL A 163 -9.81 25.33 4.14
C VAL A 163 -9.91 26.76 4.63
N SER A 164 -10.19 27.00 5.91
CA SER A 164 -10.33 28.35 6.49
C SER A 164 -9.01 29.14 6.49
N HIS A 165 -7.87 28.46 6.50
CA HIS A 165 -6.54 29.06 6.53
C HIS A 165 -5.81 28.98 5.18
N SER A 166 -6.42 28.35 4.18
CA SER A 166 -5.85 28.24 2.85
C SER A 166 -6.02 29.54 2.06
N PRO A 167 -5.04 29.93 1.22
CA PRO A 167 -5.20 31.06 0.31
C PRO A 167 -6.42 30.85 -0.60
N LYS A 168 -7.20 31.89 -0.82
CA LYS A 168 -8.27 31.85 -1.81
C LYS A 168 -7.67 31.79 -3.21
N SER A 169 -8.02 30.77 -3.96
CA SER A 169 -7.65 30.68 -5.39
C SER A 169 -8.53 31.61 -6.22
N GLU A 170 -7.98 32.12 -7.30
CA GLU A 170 -8.79 32.79 -8.34
C GLU A 170 -9.75 31.75 -8.93
N MET A 171 -11.02 32.10 -8.93
CA MET A 171 -12.07 31.20 -9.44
C MET A 171 -12.08 31.23 -10.96
N ARG A 172 -11.91 30.06 -11.56
CA ARG A 172 -12.14 29.83 -13.00
C ARG A 172 -13.28 28.81 -13.11
N PRO A 173 -14.55 29.26 -13.27
CA PRO A 173 -15.71 28.38 -13.16
C PRO A 173 -15.67 27.13 -14.05
N GLU A 174 -14.98 27.22 -15.19
CA GLU A 174 -14.80 26.09 -16.14
C GLU A 174 -13.74 25.09 -15.71
N ILE A 175 -12.83 25.46 -14.79
CA ILE A 175 -11.68 24.67 -14.38
C ILE A 175 -11.77 24.27 -12.90
N ASN A 176 -12.15 25.22 -12.03
CA ASN A 176 -12.19 25.01 -10.59
C ASN A 176 -13.37 25.69 -9.95
N ASN A 177 -13.86 25.14 -8.87
CA ASN A 177 -14.83 25.76 -7.98
C ASN A 177 -14.58 25.36 -6.53
N THR A 178 -15.11 26.16 -5.58
CA THR A 178 -14.99 25.91 -4.14
C THR A 178 -16.27 25.35 -3.55
N GLU A 179 -17.24 25.00 -4.40
CA GLU A 179 -18.53 24.49 -3.95
C GLU A 179 -18.38 23.11 -3.29
N ASN A 180 -18.89 22.98 -2.08
CA ASN A 180 -18.89 21.75 -1.30
C ASN A 180 -17.50 21.06 -1.24
N VAL A 181 -16.40 21.84 -1.23
CA VAL A 181 -15.04 21.31 -1.34
C VAL A 181 -14.70 20.30 -0.23
N ILE A 182 -15.23 20.48 0.98
CA ILE A 182 -14.97 19.58 2.10
C ILE A 182 -15.72 18.25 1.89
N GLU A 183 -17.00 18.33 1.53
CA GLU A 183 -17.85 17.17 1.28
C GLU A 183 -17.34 16.33 0.13
N ARG A 184 -16.79 16.96 -0.90
CA ARG A 184 -16.17 16.26 -2.06
C ARG A 184 -14.83 15.62 -1.74
N ASN A 185 -14.12 16.11 -0.72
CA ASN A 185 -12.80 15.59 -0.35
C ASN A 185 -12.84 14.67 0.90
N ILE A 186 -13.94 14.61 1.64
CA ILE A 186 -14.03 13.66 2.76
C ILE A 186 -13.99 12.23 2.20
N GLY A 187 -13.09 11.41 2.73
CA GLY A 187 -12.84 10.06 2.23
C GLY A 187 -11.85 9.96 1.04
N ALA A 188 -11.50 11.09 0.41
CA ALA A 188 -10.46 11.13 -0.62
C ALA A 188 -9.08 10.89 -0.02
N PHE A 189 -8.12 10.49 -0.87
CA PHE A 189 -6.74 10.24 -0.48
C PHE A 189 -5.84 11.43 -0.84
N ALA A 190 -5.02 11.87 0.10
CA ALA A 190 -3.97 12.84 -0.16
C ALA A 190 -2.90 12.23 -1.07
N SER A 191 -2.39 13.03 -2.02
CA SER A 191 -1.41 12.53 -2.98
C SER A 191 -0.02 12.36 -2.39
N CYS A 192 0.37 13.21 -1.45
CA CYS A 192 1.72 13.25 -0.92
C CYS A 192 1.72 13.16 0.60
N ALA A 193 2.70 12.42 1.14
CA ALA A 193 2.96 12.35 2.56
C ALA A 193 4.46 12.24 2.87
N GLU A 194 4.80 12.48 4.12
CA GLU A 194 6.03 12.04 4.77
C GLU A 194 5.70 10.82 5.64
N PRO A 195 6.67 10.09 6.17
CA PRO A 195 6.37 8.93 7.01
C PRO A 195 5.43 9.21 8.20
N THR A 196 5.33 10.47 8.65
CA THR A 196 4.53 10.85 9.83
C THR A 196 3.46 11.90 9.58
N LYS A 197 3.35 12.42 8.35
CA LYS A 197 2.45 13.50 8.01
C LYS A 197 2.05 13.46 6.54
N MET A 198 0.77 13.71 6.24
CA MET A 198 0.29 13.90 4.87
C MET A 198 -0.05 15.35 4.57
N TYR A 199 -0.12 15.69 3.30
CA TYR A 199 -0.48 17.00 2.78
C TYR A 199 -1.89 16.98 2.17
N ALA A 200 -2.86 17.45 2.92
CA ALA A 200 -4.28 17.36 2.59
C ALA A 200 -4.73 18.28 1.42
N TRP A 201 -3.87 19.17 0.96
CA TRP A 201 -4.20 20.12 -0.10
C TRP A 201 -4.05 19.56 -1.52
N TRP A 202 -3.53 18.36 -1.67
CA TRP A 202 -3.23 17.79 -2.98
C TRP A 202 -3.89 16.41 -3.14
N THR A 203 -4.93 16.37 -3.97
CA THR A 203 -5.67 15.15 -4.32
C THR A 203 -5.66 14.98 -5.83
N MET A 204 -4.60 14.43 -6.38
CA MET A 204 -4.42 14.23 -7.83
C MET A 204 -4.63 12.76 -8.23
N CYS A 205 -3.80 12.27 -9.16
CA CYS A 205 -3.82 10.87 -9.64
C CYS A 205 -3.77 9.84 -8.51
N CYS A 206 -3.05 10.12 -7.44
CA CYS A 206 -2.90 9.22 -6.30
C CYS A 206 -4.23 8.92 -5.60
N ASN A 207 -5.19 9.86 -5.59
CA ASN A 207 -6.51 9.60 -5.02
C ASN A 207 -7.19 8.39 -5.69
N ALA A 208 -7.27 8.38 -7.01
CA ALA A 208 -7.86 7.27 -7.77
C ALA A 208 -7.05 5.98 -7.64
N ASN A 209 -5.72 6.08 -7.72
CA ASN A 209 -4.83 4.93 -7.62
C ASN A 209 -4.91 4.27 -6.23
N MET A 210 -4.95 5.04 -5.15
CA MET A 210 -5.09 4.49 -3.81
C MET A 210 -6.44 3.82 -3.57
N MET A 211 -7.52 4.37 -4.12
CA MET A 211 -8.83 3.72 -4.10
C MET A 211 -8.77 2.37 -4.83
N LEU A 212 -8.11 2.33 -5.99
CA LEU A 212 -7.91 1.09 -6.76
C LEU A 212 -7.05 0.09 -5.98
N ALA A 213 -6.00 0.55 -5.28
CA ALA A 213 -5.15 -0.31 -4.46
C ALA A 213 -5.91 -0.99 -3.31
N ILE A 214 -6.82 -0.26 -2.65
CA ILE A 214 -7.71 -0.87 -1.65
C ILE A 214 -8.56 -1.96 -2.27
N HIS A 215 -9.15 -1.69 -3.44
CA HIS A 215 -9.96 -2.69 -4.15
C HIS A 215 -9.14 -3.93 -4.52
N LYS A 216 -7.94 -3.76 -5.08
CA LYS A 216 -7.05 -4.87 -5.46
C LYS A 216 -6.63 -5.71 -4.24
N ALA A 217 -6.24 -5.08 -3.14
CA ALA A 217 -5.89 -5.77 -1.90
C ALA A 217 -7.10 -6.50 -1.29
N TRP A 218 -8.28 -5.86 -1.32
CA TRP A 218 -9.52 -6.49 -0.89
C TRP A 218 -9.85 -7.69 -1.76
N ASP A 219 -9.74 -7.58 -3.09
CA ASP A 219 -9.99 -8.67 -4.02
C ASP A 219 -8.99 -9.82 -3.85
N ALA A 220 -7.70 -9.52 -3.64
CA ALA A 220 -6.66 -10.51 -3.42
C ALA A 220 -6.73 -11.20 -2.03
N THR A 221 -7.55 -10.68 -1.11
CA THR A 221 -7.70 -11.26 0.24
C THR A 221 -8.16 -12.71 0.20
N VAL A 222 -9.05 -13.05 -0.76
CA VAL A 222 -9.52 -14.43 -0.98
C VAL A 222 -9.51 -14.76 -2.47
N ARG A 223 -8.93 -15.89 -2.81
CA ARG A 223 -9.09 -16.54 -4.12
C ARG A 223 -9.83 -17.86 -3.92
N PHE A 224 -10.59 -18.25 -4.91
CA PHE A 224 -11.33 -19.51 -4.87
C PHE A 224 -11.19 -20.25 -6.20
N ASP A 225 -10.76 -21.49 -6.11
CA ASP A 225 -10.65 -22.38 -7.25
C ASP A 225 -10.84 -23.85 -6.82
N ASN A 226 -11.61 -24.60 -7.55
CA ASN A 226 -11.80 -26.06 -7.39
C ASN A 226 -12.06 -26.48 -5.93
N GLY A 227 -13.00 -25.82 -5.25
CA GLY A 227 -13.36 -26.11 -3.86
C GLY A 227 -12.36 -25.61 -2.80
N LEU A 228 -11.25 -24.98 -3.21
CA LEU A 228 -10.25 -24.41 -2.33
C LEU A 228 -10.45 -22.90 -2.18
N ALA A 229 -10.70 -22.44 -0.95
CA ALA A 229 -10.61 -21.02 -0.61
C ALA A 229 -9.19 -20.72 -0.10
N GLN A 230 -8.44 -19.91 -0.85
CA GLN A 230 -7.13 -19.41 -0.45
C GLN A 230 -7.27 -18.03 0.16
N VAL A 231 -7.05 -17.92 1.47
CA VAL A 231 -7.07 -16.67 2.23
C VAL A 231 -5.63 -16.14 2.33
N ASN A 232 -5.33 -15.07 1.62
CA ASN A 232 -3.99 -14.50 1.51
C ASN A 232 -3.72 -13.40 2.54
N LEU A 233 -4.76 -12.63 2.91
CA LEU A 233 -4.68 -11.53 3.87
C LEU A 233 -5.75 -11.71 4.96
N LEU A 234 -5.37 -11.39 6.20
CA LEU A 234 -6.29 -11.46 7.33
C LEU A 234 -7.01 -10.11 7.51
N LEU A 235 -7.72 -9.69 6.45
CA LEU A 235 -8.53 -8.47 6.40
C LEU A 235 -10.02 -8.84 6.43
N ASN A 236 -10.86 -7.93 6.91
CA ASN A 236 -12.30 -8.14 6.89
C ASN A 236 -12.81 -8.17 5.44
N ARG A 237 -13.45 -9.27 5.06
CA ARG A 237 -14.05 -9.43 3.72
C ARG A 237 -15.30 -10.30 3.76
N VAL A 238 -16.33 -9.88 3.06
CA VAL A 238 -17.47 -10.74 2.68
C VAL A 238 -17.23 -11.21 1.25
N SER A 239 -17.36 -12.51 1.01
CA SER A 239 -17.23 -13.09 -0.32
C SER A 239 -18.31 -14.17 -0.55
N PRO A 240 -18.52 -14.63 -1.81
CA PRO A 240 -19.42 -15.75 -2.09
C PRO A 240 -18.95 -17.07 -1.45
N TRP A 241 -17.68 -17.20 -1.13
CA TRP A 241 -17.04 -18.46 -0.74
C TRP A 241 -16.78 -18.57 0.77
N VAL A 242 -16.30 -17.48 1.38
CA VAL A 242 -15.99 -17.40 2.79
C VAL A 242 -16.08 -15.95 3.27
N ASP A 243 -16.66 -15.72 4.46
CA ASP A 243 -16.58 -14.43 5.13
C ASP A 243 -15.44 -14.45 6.13
N ILE A 244 -14.67 -13.38 6.16
CA ILE A 244 -13.54 -13.18 7.07
C ILE A 244 -13.89 -12.08 8.07
N ASP A 245 -13.93 -12.42 9.35
CA ASP A 245 -14.00 -11.48 10.46
C ASP A 245 -12.65 -11.48 11.17
N SER A 246 -11.85 -10.47 10.90
CA SER A 246 -10.54 -10.26 11.52
C SER A 246 -10.66 -9.33 12.70
N HIS A 247 -10.15 -9.74 13.85
CA HIS A 247 -10.07 -8.92 15.06
C HIS A 247 -8.75 -8.14 15.17
N LEU A 248 -7.85 -8.31 14.17
CA LEU A 248 -6.56 -7.60 14.12
C LEU A 248 -6.77 -6.09 13.97
N PRO A 249 -5.97 -5.25 14.61
CA PRO A 249 -4.82 -5.55 15.47
C PRO A 249 -5.18 -5.72 16.96
N TYR A 250 -6.44 -5.72 17.34
CA TYR A 250 -6.88 -5.73 18.74
C TYR A 250 -6.64 -7.09 19.41
N GLU A 251 -7.05 -8.13 18.74
CA GLU A 251 -6.94 -9.53 19.19
C GLU A 251 -6.31 -10.38 18.08
N GLY A 252 -5.49 -11.33 18.46
CA GLY A 252 -4.95 -12.34 17.54
C GLY A 252 -6.00 -13.39 17.23
N LYS A 253 -7.09 -12.97 16.59
CA LYS A 253 -8.24 -13.84 16.27
C LYS A 253 -8.77 -13.53 14.88
N VAL A 254 -9.04 -14.58 14.12
CA VAL A 254 -9.72 -14.50 12.82
C VAL A 254 -10.78 -15.58 12.76
N VAL A 255 -11.97 -15.21 12.35
CA VAL A 255 -13.11 -16.12 12.16
C VAL A 255 -13.46 -16.18 10.68
N LEU A 256 -13.43 -17.37 10.12
CA LEU A 256 -13.74 -17.65 8.72
C LEU A 256 -15.06 -18.43 8.68
N ARG A 257 -16.12 -17.83 8.09
CA ARG A 257 -17.42 -18.50 7.92
C ARG A 257 -17.47 -19.08 6.51
N ASN A 258 -17.43 -20.40 6.46
CA ASN A 258 -17.47 -21.13 5.21
C ASN A 258 -18.84 -21.06 4.54
N LYS A 259 -18.86 -20.79 3.24
CA LYS A 259 -20.09 -20.84 2.41
C LYS A 259 -20.05 -21.94 1.36
N GLN A 260 -18.88 -22.19 0.77
CA GLN A 260 -18.75 -23.10 -0.37
C GLN A 260 -17.46 -23.93 -0.39
N ALA A 261 -16.47 -23.56 0.44
CA ALA A 261 -15.17 -24.22 0.35
C ALA A 261 -15.21 -25.64 0.95
N GLU A 262 -14.60 -26.59 0.26
CA GLU A 262 -14.29 -27.93 0.76
C GLU A 262 -12.97 -27.91 1.55
N ARG A 263 -12.09 -26.98 1.22
CA ARG A 263 -10.76 -26.81 1.81
C ARG A 263 -10.44 -25.31 1.94
N MET A 264 -9.70 -24.96 2.97
CA MET A 264 -9.15 -23.63 3.15
C MET A 264 -7.63 -23.67 3.30
N SER A 265 -6.95 -22.76 2.62
CA SER A 265 -5.53 -22.49 2.77
C SER A 265 -5.37 -21.06 3.28
N VAL A 266 -5.01 -20.90 4.54
CA VAL A 266 -4.98 -19.60 5.21
C VAL A 266 -3.55 -19.19 5.47
N ARG A 267 -3.11 -18.11 4.82
CA ARG A 267 -1.76 -17.58 5.03
C ARG A 267 -1.65 -16.92 6.40
N ILE A 268 -0.68 -17.38 7.16
CA ILE A 268 -0.39 -16.86 8.49
C ILE A 268 0.78 -15.88 8.42
N PRO A 269 0.61 -14.63 8.91
CA PRO A 269 1.65 -13.59 8.86
C PRO A 269 2.97 -14.02 9.50
N LEU A 270 4.09 -13.46 9.02
CA LEU A 270 5.43 -13.83 9.48
C LEU A 270 5.67 -13.56 10.98
N TRP A 271 5.04 -12.53 11.52
CA TRP A 271 5.16 -12.17 12.94
C TRP A 271 4.43 -13.11 13.89
N VAL A 272 3.55 -14.00 13.38
CA VAL A 272 2.82 -14.97 14.21
C VAL A 272 3.71 -16.16 14.54
N ASP A 273 3.85 -16.46 15.84
CA ASP A 273 4.45 -17.70 16.29
C ASP A 273 3.53 -18.88 15.98
N ARG A 274 3.95 -19.71 15.05
CA ARG A 274 3.21 -20.89 14.60
C ARG A 274 2.98 -21.92 15.69
N THR A 275 3.85 -21.98 16.69
CA THR A 275 3.76 -22.94 17.81
C THR A 275 2.66 -22.56 18.80
N ALA A 276 2.36 -21.28 18.89
CA ALA A 276 1.31 -20.73 19.75
C ALA A 276 -0.06 -20.59 19.03
N LEU A 277 -0.11 -20.89 17.72
CA LEU A 277 -1.34 -20.81 16.94
C LEU A 277 -2.28 -21.98 17.29
N ARG A 278 -3.58 -21.68 17.33
CA ARG A 278 -4.65 -22.66 17.50
C ARG A 278 -5.65 -22.52 16.35
N CYS A 279 -6.18 -23.66 15.92
CA CYS A 279 -7.23 -23.72 14.92
C CYS A 279 -8.39 -24.60 15.41
N GLU A 280 -9.59 -24.11 15.24
CA GLU A 280 -10.82 -24.81 15.62
C GLU A 280 -11.81 -24.76 14.45
N VAL A 281 -12.54 -25.86 14.24
CA VAL A 281 -13.69 -25.94 13.34
C VAL A 281 -14.92 -26.19 14.18
N ASN A 282 -15.91 -25.30 14.13
CA ASN A 282 -17.13 -25.37 14.94
C ASN A 282 -16.85 -25.53 16.45
N GLY A 283 -15.81 -24.83 16.96
CA GLY A 283 -15.39 -24.88 18.36
C GLY A 283 -14.62 -26.15 18.76
N ARG A 284 -14.35 -27.05 17.82
CA ARG A 284 -13.54 -28.25 18.07
C ARG A 284 -12.13 -28.06 17.53
N LYS A 285 -11.11 -28.33 18.33
CA LYS A 285 -9.72 -28.27 17.91
C LYS A 285 -9.46 -29.26 16.77
N VAL A 286 -8.76 -28.77 15.74
CA VAL A 286 -8.34 -29.58 14.61
C VAL A 286 -6.80 -29.66 14.52
N PRO A 287 -6.25 -30.77 13.98
CA PRO A 287 -4.82 -30.86 13.73
C PRO A 287 -4.35 -29.76 12.79
N ILE A 288 -3.22 -29.15 13.12
CA ILE A 288 -2.62 -28.07 12.32
C ILE A 288 -1.71 -28.70 11.26
N ARG A 289 -2.03 -28.47 9.99
CA ARG A 289 -1.24 -28.85 8.83
C ARG A 289 -0.70 -27.63 8.12
N TRP A 290 0.53 -27.69 7.65
CA TRP A 290 1.21 -26.58 7.02
C TRP A 290 1.69 -26.89 5.60
N LEU A 291 1.46 -25.96 4.68
CA LEU A 291 2.17 -25.88 3.41
C LEU A 291 2.89 -24.51 3.36
N GLY A 292 4.20 -24.51 3.64
CA GLY A 292 4.92 -23.24 3.84
C GLY A 292 4.35 -22.43 5.00
N ARG A 293 3.84 -21.22 4.70
CA ARG A 293 3.13 -20.33 5.65
C ARG A 293 1.62 -20.47 5.60
N GLN A 294 1.11 -21.42 4.81
CA GLN A 294 -0.31 -21.68 4.66
C GLN A 294 -0.77 -22.72 5.67
N LEU A 295 -1.71 -22.35 6.54
CA LEU A 295 -2.47 -23.26 7.38
C LEU A 295 -3.51 -23.97 6.51
N GLN A 296 -3.52 -25.30 6.48
CA GLN A 296 -4.45 -26.11 5.69
C GLN A 296 -5.59 -26.61 6.59
N VAL A 297 -6.83 -26.41 6.15
CA VAL A 297 -8.04 -26.97 6.78
C VAL A 297 -8.82 -27.69 5.68
N GLU A 298 -9.10 -28.97 5.93
CA GLU A 298 -9.73 -29.88 4.96
C GLU A 298 -11.11 -30.34 5.46
N ASP A 299 -11.85 -31.05 4.60
CA ASP A 299 -13.14 -31.67 4.90
C ASP A 299 -14.21 -30.70 5.42
N LEU A 300 -14.18 -29.45 4.93
CA LEU A 300 -15.12 -28.41 5.33
C LEU A 300 -16.48 -28.58 4.61
N GLN A 301 -17.54 -28.23 5.32
CA GLN A 301 -18.90 -28.18 4.81
C GLN A 301 -19.41 -26.73 4.79
N PRO A 302 -20.35 -26.39 3.89
CA PRO A 302 -21.06 -25.11 3.96
C PRO A 302 -21.68 -24.89 5.35
N GLY A 303 -21.44 -23.70 5.94
CA GLY A 303 -21.88 -23.33 7.29
C GLY A 303 -20.85 -23.55 8.37
N ASP A 304 -19.76 -24.27 8.10
CA ASP A 304 -18.65 -24.42 9.06
C ASP A 304 -18.00 -23.09 9.40
N THR A 305 -17.56 -22.98 10.64
CA THR A 305 -16.81 -21.83 11.14
C THR A 305 -15.42 -22.24 11.57
N VAL A 306 -14.40 -21.73 10.86
CA VAL A 306 -12.99 -21.91 11.21
C VAL A 306 -12.54 -20.73 12.04
N THR A 307 -12.06 -20.99 13.26
CA THR A 307 -11.51 -19.96 14.17
C THR A 307 -10.03 -20.18 14.34
N ILE A 308 -9.23 -19.16 14.03
CA ILE A 308 -7.78 -19.18 14.20
C ILE A 308 -7.44 -18.15 15.28
N THR A 309 -6.67 -18.59 16.28
CA THR A 309 -6.21 -17.72 17.37
C THR A 309 -4.70 -17.83 17.58
N PHE A 310 -4.07 -16.73 17.92
CA PHE A 310 -2.64 -16.63 18.21
C PHE A 310 -2.37 -15.40 19.10
N PRO A 311 -1.28 -15.39 19.87
CA PRO A 311 -0.90 -14.22 20.64
C PRO A 311 -0.57 -13.03 19.75
N MET A 312 -1.05 -11.83 20.11
CA MET A 312 -0.59 -10.58 19.48
C MET A 312 0.82 -10.25 19.97
N VAL A 313 1.66 -9.81 19.05
CA VAL A 313 3.04 -9.41 19.34
C VAL A 313 3.18 -7.92 19.10
N GLU A 314 3.74 -7.20 20.08
CA GLU A 314 4.20 -5.83 19.90
C GLU A 314 5.71 -5.81 19.69
N THR A 315 6.18 -5.06 18.67
CA THR A 315 7.60 -4.87 18.38
C THR A 315 7.94 -3.39 18.28
N ILE A 316 9.18 -3.06 18.64
CA ILE A 316 9.78 -1.73 18.41
C ILE A 316 10.92 -1.91 17.42
N GLU A 317 10.80 -1.27 16.28
CA GLU A 317 11.74 -1.37 15.17
C GLU A 317 12.26 0.04 14.81
N LYS A 318 13.52 0.10 14.34
CA LYS A 318 14.09 1.32 13.80
C LYS A 318 14.25 1.18 12.29
N HIS A 319 13.69 2.11 11.55
CA HIS A 319 13.77 2.15 10.11
C HIS A 319 14.42 3.46 9.67
N THR A 320 15.47 3.36 8.85
CA THR A 320 16.13 4.53 8.29
C THR A 320 15.72 4.68 6.83
N GLU A 321 15.01 5.75 6.54
CA GLU A 321 14.71 6.14 5.18
C GLU A 321 16.00 6.61 4.49
N ARG A 322 16.36 5.96 3.38
CA ARG A 322 17.67 6.14 2.74
C ARG A 322 17.82 7.45 1.98
N THR A 323 16.72 8.05 1.55
CA THR A 323 16.74 9.27 0.74
C THR A 323 17.25 10.46 1.53
N TYR A 324 16.83 10.57 2.79
CA TYR A 324 17.18 11.69 3.67
C TYR A 324 17.93 11.26 4.92
N ASN A 325 18.20 9.97 5.05
CA ASN A 325 18.90 9.38 6.18
C ASN A 325 18.22 9.68 7.53
N THR A 326 16.88 9.70 7.51
CA THR A 326 16.09 9.93 8.73
C THR A 326 15.68 8.59 9.33
N THR A 327 15.98 8.40 10.61
CA THR A 327 15.62 7.19 11.34
C THR A 327 14.33 7.40 12.13
N PHE A 328 13.37 6.50 11.92
CA PHE A 328 12.12 6.45 12.64
C PHE A 328 12.11 5.25 13.57
N THR A 329 11.66 5.48 14.81
CA THR A 329 11.34 4.40 15.76
C THR A 329 9.84 4.12 15.64
N CYS A 330 9.51 2.92 15.22
CA CYS A 330 8.15 2.47 14.93
C CYS A 330 7.74 1.41 15.94
N ARG A 331 6.56 1.54 16.53
CA ARG A 331 5.94 0.51 17.38
C ARG A 331 4.79 -0.14 16.64
N PHE A 332 4.91 -1.43 16.39
CA PHE A 332 3.92 -2.23 15.70
C PHE A 332 3.18 -3.17 16.66
N LYS A 333 1.92 -3.43 16.35
CA LYS A 333 1.13 -4.51 16.91
C LYS A 333 0.75 -5.46 15.75
N GLY A 334 1.46 -6.59 15.66
CA GLY A 334 1.50 -7.36 14.42
C GLY A 334 2.06 -6.53 13.26
N ASN A 335 1.31 -6.40 12.16
CA ASN A 335 1.70 -5.53 11.03
C ASN A 335 1.14 -4.10 11.14
N THR A 336 0.34 -3.79 12.15
CA THR A 336 -0.26 -2.46 12.30
C THR A 336 0.66 -1.53 13.08
N LEU A 337 1.02 -0.40 12.49
CA LEU A 337 1.77 0.66 13.16
C LEU A 337 0.87 1.40 14.16
N ILE A 338 1.24 1.39 15.42
CA ILE A 338 0.49 2.02 16.51
C ILE A 338 1.17 3.27 17.08
N ASP A 339 2.46 3.45 16.80
CA ASP A 339 3.21 4.65 17.17
C ASP A 339 4.46 4.81 16.32
N ILE A 340 4.85 6.08 16.05
CA ILE A 340 6.05 6.43 15.28
C ILE A 340 6.68 7.70 15.83
N SER A 341 8.03 7.72 15.91
CA SER A 341 8.81 8.90 16.28
C SER A 341 10.04 9.08 15.39
N PRO A 342 10.51 10.30 15.12
CA PRO A 342 10.00 11.56 15.69
C PRO A 342 8.62 11.91 15.12
N ARG A 343 7.78 12.50 15.97
CA ARG A 343 6.50 13.08 15.52
C ARG A 343 6.79 14.33 14.69
N PRO A 344 5.90 14.68 13.73
CA PRO A 344 6.09 15.88 12.95
C PRO A 344 6.09 17.12 13.87
N LYS A 345 7.12 17.94 13.71
CA LYS A 345 7.13 19.30 14.27
C LYS A 345 6.23 20.18 13.40
N GLU A 346 5.76 21.30 13.94
CA GLU A 346 5.09 22.32 13.13
C GLU A 346 5.92 22.63 11.87
N PHE A 347 5.27 22.65 10.73
CA PHE A 347 5.95 22.64 9.46
C PHE A 347 5.31 23.62 8.50
N SER A 348 6.10 24.49 7.89
CA SER A 348 5.65 25.37 6.81
C SER A 348 6.14 24.83 5.46
N LEU A 349 5.22 24.58 4.55
CA LEU A 349 5.53 24.30 3.14
C LEU A 349 5.80 25.62 2.42
N LYS A 350 6.91 25.67 1.69
CA LYS A 350 7.12 26.71 0.69
C LYS A 350 6.78 26.17 -0.68
N ARG A 351 5.80 26.76 -1.35
CA ARG A 351 5.46 26.46 -2.73
C ARG A 351 6.25 27.36 -3.66
N ILE A 352 6.76 26.81 -4.76
CA ILE A 352 7.28 27.61 -5.87
C ILE A 352 6.05 28.14 -6.61
N SER A 353 5.86 29.45 -6.70
CA SER A 353 4.87 30.01 -7.58
C SER A 353 5.34 29.85 -9.03
N SER A 354 4.44 29.42 -9.91
CA SER A 354 4.79 29.01 -11.27
C SER A 354 5.25 30.16 -12.16
N ASP A 355 4.96 31.41 -11.82
CA ASP A 355 5.05 32.51 -12.77
C ASP A 355 6.20 33.51 -12.48
N ASP A 356 6.76 33.55 -11.29
CA ASP A 356 7.76 34.58 -10.92
C ASP A 356 8.93 34.05 -10.07
N GLY A 357 8.99 32.72 -9.84
CA GLY A 357 10.03 32.10 -9.00
C GLY A 357 9.94 32.44 -7.51
N LYS A 358 8.88 33.13 -7.07
CA LYS A 358 8.68 33.43 -5.66
C LYS A 358 8.08 32.24 -4.93
N PHE A 359 8.66 31.95 -3.76
CA PHE A 359 8.13 30.94 -2.85
C PHE A 359 7.01 31.55 -2.03
N THR A 360 5.80 31.02 -2.15
CA THR A 360 4.70 31.36 -1.25
C THR A 360 4.76 30.41 -0.05
N GLU A 361 4.83 30.93 1.17
CA GLU A 361 4.67 30.15 2.38
C GLU A 361 3.25 29.57 2.40
N LEU A 362 3.13 28.26 2.29
CA LEU A 362 1.87 27.58 2.53
C LEU A 362 1.64 27.51 4.05
N ASN A 363 0.37 27.57 4.42
CA ASN A 363 -0.02 27.56 5.81
C ASN A 363 0.49 26.31 6.54
N LYS A 364 1.13 26.50 7.68
CA LYS A 364 1.64 25.43 8.59
C LYS A 364 0.57 24.39 8.90
N GLU A 365 -0.68 24.79 8.89
CA GLU A 365 -1.82 23.95 9.22
C GLU A 365 -2.23 22.93 8.14
N MET A 366 -1.64 23.01 6.94
CA MET A 366 -1.95 22.08 5.84
C MET A 366 -1.38 20.68 6.05
N GLY A 367 -0.41 20.52 6.95
CA GLY A 367 0.11 19.21 7.33
C GLY A 367 -0.88 18.46 8.23
N TYR A 368 -1.15 17.20 7.90
CA TYR A 368 -2.03 16.31 8.65
C TYR A 368 -1.20 15.21 9.30
N PRO A 369 -1.04 15.18 10.65
CA PRO A 369 -0.25 14.16 11.30
C PRO A 369 -0.90 12.78 11.17
N LEU A 370 -0.08 11.79 10.81
CA LEU A 370 -0.47 10.39 10.66
C LEU A 370 -0.32 9.61 11.98
N TYR A 371 -0.91 8.43 12.05
CA TYR A 371 -0.76 7.46 13.14
C TYR A 371 -1.15 8.00 14.52
N GLN A 372 -2.23 8.78 14.58
CA GLN A 372 -2.79 9.31 15.83
C GLN A 372 -3.99 8.51 16.37
N ARG A 373 -4.22 7.31 15.86
CA ARG A 373 -5.39 6.49 16.20
C ARG A 373 -5.13 5.70 17.47
N ASP A 374 -5.38 6.30 18.64
CA ASP A 374 -5.16 5.64 19.94
C ASP A 374 -5.99 4.37 20.14
N HIS A 375 -7.16 4.26 19.48
CA HIS A 375 -7.96 3.05 19.54
C HIS A 375 -7.24 1.81 19.02
N LEU A 376 -6.28 1.92 18.12
CA LEU A 376 -5.48 0.78 17.65
C LEU A 376 -4.56 0.20 18.72
N LYS A 377 -4.31 0.95 19.80
CA LYS A 377 -3.54 0.50 20.97
C LYS A 377 -4.36 -0.40 21.91
N ALA A 378 -5.69 -0.43 21.77
CA ALA A 378 -6.56 -1.24 22.61
C ALA A 378 -6.28 -2.74 22.47
N ASN A 379 -6.56 -3.50 23.53
CA ASN A 379 -6.41 -4.96 23.56
C ASN A 379 -7.70 -5.71 23.21
N GLN A 380 -8.78 -4.98 22.99
CA GLN A 380 -10.07 -5.54 22.59
C GLN A 380 -10.62 -4.77 21.40
N ALA A 381 -11.20 -5.48 20.46
CA ALA A 381 -11.87 -4.88 19.32
C ALA A 381 -13.06 -4.04 19.83
N PRO A 382 -13.23 -2.82 19.31
CA PRO A 382 -14.41 -2.03 19.63
C PRO A 382 -15.64 -2.79 19.12
N THR A 383 -16.63 -2.93 19.99
CA THR A 383 -17.95 -3.44 19.61
C THR A 383 -18.63 -2.38 18.73
N LYS A 384 -18.70 -2.65 17.43
CA LYS A 384 -19.41 -1.81 16.48
C LYS A 384 -20.33 -2.70 15.66
N GLU A 385 -21.60 -2.36 15.68
CA GLU A 385 -22.56 -2.95 14.74
C GLU A 385 -22.26 -2.41 13.33
N VAL A 386 -22.01 -3.32 12.39
CA VAL A 386 -21.74 -2.97 11.01
C VAL A 386 -22.83 -3.59 10.14
N THR A 387 -23.63 -2.74 9.50
CA THR A 387 -24.57 -3.19 8.48
C THR A 387 -23.80 -3.52 7.21
N ARG A 388 -23.88 -4.76 6.77
CA ARG A 388 -23.26 -5.23 5.52
C ARG A 388 -24.33 -5.37 4.46
N TYR A 389 -24.15 -4.67 3.35
CA TYR A 389 -24.97 -4.89 2.16
C TYR A 389 -24.32 -5.98 1.30
N VAL A 390 -25.02 -7.09 1.14
CA VAL A 390 -24.57 -8.17 0.27
C VAL A 390 -25.39 -8.07 -1.04
N HIS A 391 -24.74 -7.71 -2.14
CA HIS A 391 -25.34 -7.88 -3.45
C HIS A 391 -25.22 -9.36 -3.85
N HIS A 392 -26.34 -10.03 -3.95
CA HIS A 392 -26.41 -11.32 -4.62
C HIS A 392 -26.48 -11.05 -6.14
N HIS A 393 -25.45 -11.45 -6.86
CA HIS A 393 -25.46 -11.56 -8.32
C HIS A 393 -25.85 -12.99 -8.70
#